data_9a08281f696736daef75c82dddfa2448
#
_entry.id   9a08281f696736daef75c82dddfa2448
#
_cell.length_a   1.000
_cell.length_b   1.000
_cell.length_c   1.000
_cell.angle_alpha   90.00
_cell.angle_beta   90.00
_cell.angle_gamma   90.00
#
_symmetry.space_group_name_H-M   'P 1'
#
loop_
_entity.id
_entity.type
_entity.pdbx_description
1 polymer ?
#
loop_
_entity_poly.entity_id
_entity_poly.type
_entity_poly.pdbx_seq_one_letter_code
_entity_poly.pdbx_strand_id
1 'polypeptide(L)'
;MRKSLFFLTILFFSTSLLAVYSDYCVTCERDSHGHIKRSLEAKKAFKRIQSCPSTGRAYGACPGFIIDHIIPLKRGGKDDSSNMQWQTIEESKEKDKWE
;
A
#
# COMPACT_ATOMS: atom_id res chain seq x y z
N MET A 1 -21.62 -53.12 24.32
CA MET A 1 -21.85 -52.40 23.61
C MET A 1 -20.96 -51.49 23.24
N ARG A 2 -20.67 -51.23 22.25
CA ARG A 2 -19.91 -50.43 21.77
C ARG A 2 -20.41 -49.29 21.29
N LYS A 3 -19.82 -48.19 21.27
CA LYS A 3 -20.27 -47.12 20.76
C LYS A 3 -19.46 -46.70 19.74
N SER A 4 -19.82 -46.47 18.61
CA SER A 4 -19.05 -46.00 17.57
C SER A 4 -19.08 -44.51 17.58
N LEU A 5 -17.94 -43.97 17.72
CA LEU A 5 -17.86 -42.60 17.73
C LEU A 5 -17.58 -42.15 16.37
N PHE A 6 -18.46 -41.34 15.83
CA PHE A 6 -18.22 -40.82 14.59
C PHE A 6 -17.73 -39.47 14.73
N PHE A 7 -16.51 -39.23 14.28
CA PHE A 7 -16.02 -37.92 14.28
C PHE A 7 -16.23 -37.41 12.93
N LEU A 8 -17.10 -36.51 12.84
CA LEU A 8 -17.30 -35.82 11.61
C LEU A 8 -16.28 -34.74 11.56
N THR A 9 -15.21 -34.98 10.88
CA THR A 9 -14.28 -33.93 10.67
C THR A 9 -14.74 -33.13 9.53
N ILE A 10 -15.19 -31.96 9.82
CA ILE A 10 -15.57 -31.04 8.80
C ILE A 10 -14.36 -30.26 8.41
N LEU A 11 -13.92 -30.53 7.21
CA LEU A 11 -12.82 -29.78 6.71
C LEU A 11 -13.35 -28.54 6.09
N PHE A 12 -13.00 -27.44 6.68
CA PHE A 12 -13.36 -26.20 6.09
C PHE A 12 -12.24 -25.81 5.20
N PHE A 13 -12.50 -25.84 3.94
CA PHE A 13 -11.58 -25.28 3.04
C PHE A 13 -11.98 -23.85 2.89
N SER A 14 -11.31 -23.00 3.54
CA SER A 14 -11.47 -21.64 3.17
C SER A 14 -10.76 -21.50 1.85
N THR A 15 -11.50 -21.47 0.83
CA THR A 15 -10.95 -21.04 -0.42
C THR A 15 -10.70 -19.58 -0.27
N SER A 16 -9.47 -19.26 0.01
CA SER A 16 -9.07 -17.89 -0.08
C SER A 16 -9.20 -17.56 -1.54
N LEU A 17 -10.10 -16.66 -1.81
CA LEU A 17 -10.13 -16.08 -3.10
C LEU A 17 -8.82 -15.43 -3.31
N LEU A 18 -8.07 -16.00 -4.16
CA LEU A 18 -6.88 -15.37 -4.60
C LEU A 18 -7.28 -14.06 -5.22
N ALA A 19 -6.93 -13.01 -4.56
CA ALA A 19 -7.07 -11.73 -5.16
C ALA A 19 -6.33 -11.79 -6.47
N VAL A 20 -7.05 -11.58 -7.53
CA VAL A 20 -6.44 -11.51 -8.83
C VAL A 20 -5.50 -10.34 -8.77
N TYR A 21 -4.23 -10.63 -8.88
CA TYR A 21 -3.25 -9.60 -8.97
C TYR A 21 -3.44 -8.90 -10.28
N SER A 22 -4.17 -7.84 -10.24
CA SER A 22 -4.23 -6.97 -11.38
C SER A 22 -3.26 -5.86 -11.10
N ASP A 23 -2.30 -5.68 -11.97
CA ASP A 23 -1.42 -4.52 -11.89
C ASP A 23 -2.16 -3.25 -12.24
N TYR A 24 -3.45 -3.36 -12.51
CA TYR A 24 -4.28 -2.23 -12.91
C TYR A 24 -5.38 -2.00 -11.89
N CYS A 25 -5.34 -0.82 -11.29
CA CYS A 25 -6.39 -0.43 -10.35
C CYS A 25 -7.54 0.18 -11.13
N VAL A 26 -8.62 -0.57 -11.31
CA VAL A 26 -9.78 -0.11 -12.09
C VAL A 26 -10.61 0.92 -11.35
N THR A 27 -10.50 0.96 -10.03
CA THR A 27 -11.27 1.91 -9.21
C THR A 27 -10.53 3.19 -8.89
N CYS A 28 -9.26 3.29 -9.28
CA CYS A 28 -8.48 4.47 -9.00
C CYS A 28 -8.83 5.61 -9.94
N GLU A 29 -8.93 6.80 -9.40
CA GLU A 29 -9.12 7.98 -10.23
C GLU A 29 -7.85 8.28 -11.00
N ARG A 30 -8.02 8.71 -12.23
CA ARG A 30 -6.88 9.04 -13.09
C ARG A 30 -6.99 10.45 -13.59
N ASP A 31 -5.84 11.06 -13.84
CA ASP A 31 -5.78 12.40 -14.42
C ASP A 31 -5.96 12.34 -15.94
N SER A 32 -5.85 13.48 -16.60
CA SER A 32 -6.03 13.57 -18.05
C SER A 32 -4.98 12.81 -18.85
N HIS A 33 -3.87 12.43 -18.22
CA HIS A 33 -2.80 11.68 -18.86
C HIS A 33 -2.86 10.19 -18.54
N GLY A 34 -3.89 9.74 -17.84
CA GLY A 34 -4.06 8.34 -17.47
C GLY A 34 -3.28 7.91 -16.23
N HIS A 35 -2.63 8.83 -15.53
CA HIS A 35 -1.91 8.52 -14.32
C HIS A 35 -2.85 8.47 -13.12
N ILE A 36 -2.58 7.58 -12.18
CA ILE A 36 -3.38 7.50 -10.96
C ILE A 36 -3.16 8.77 -10.16
N LYS A 37 -4.28 9.42 -9.82
CA LYS A 37 -4.22 10.63 -9.00
C LYS A 37 -3.77 10.29 -7.59
N ARG A 38 -2.95 11.17 -7.05
CA ARG A 38 -2.45 11.04 -5.69
C ARG A 38 -2.85 12.25 -4.88
N SER A 39 -3.29 12.01 -3.66
CA SER A 39 -3.79 13.07 -2.79
C SER A 39 -2.65 13.88 -2.18
N LEU A 40 -2.66 15.17 -2.43
CA LEU A 40 -1.73 16.09 -1.80
C LEU A 40 -2.05 16.21 -0.31
N GLU A 41 -3.32 16.15 0.04
CA GLU A 41 -3.74 16.21 1.44
C GLU A 41 -3.26 15.03 2.26
N ALA A 42 -3.27 13.83 1.66
CA ALA A 42 -2.76 12.64 2.31
C ALA A 42 -1.26 12.76 2.58
N LYS A 43 -0.51 13.32 1.62
CA LYS A 43 0.92 13.55 1.80
C LYS A 43 1.19 14.60 2.89
N LYS A 44 0.40 15.65 2.93
CA LYS A 44 0.55 16.66 3.98
C LYS A 44 0.25 16.07 5.35
N ALA A 45 -0.78 15.25 5.44
CA ALA A 45 -1.13 14.57 6.68
C ALA A 45 0.00 13.62 7.11
N PHE A 46 0.59 12.91 6.17
CA PHE A 46 1.70 12.02 6.46
C PHE A 46 2.90 12.78 7.04
N LYS A 47 3.24 13.92 6.44
CA LYS A 47 4.36 14.74 6.93
C LYS A 47 4.15 15.25 8.34
N ARG A 48 2.91 15.48 8.72
CA ARG A 48 2.59 15.91 10.09
C ARG A 48 2.77 14.77 11.09
N ILE A 49 2.54 13.54 10.66
CA ILE A 49 2.69 12.36 11.51
C ILE A 49 4.15 11.92 11.55
N GLN A 50 4.80 11.93 10.41
CA GLN A 50 6.20 11.55 10.29
C GLN A 50 6.96 12.65 9.57
N SER A 51 7.70 13.42 10.34
CA SER A 51 8.48 14.54 9.81
C SER A 51 9.59 14.07 8.87
N CYS A 52 10.01 14.96 8.00
CA CYS A 52 11.08 14.68 7.05
C CYS A 52 12.34 14.20 7.76
N PRO A 53 12.90 13.06 7.39
CA PRO A 53 14.09 12.53 8.03
C PRO A 53 15.33 13.42 7.92
N SER A 54 15.46 14.18 6.82
CA SER A 54 16.65 15.01 6.63
C SER A 54 16.52 16.41 7.19
N THR A 55 15.31 16.94 7.34
CA THR A 55 15.11 18.31 7.84
C THR A 55 14.42 18.39 9.18
N GLY A 56 13.69 17.35 9.56
CA GLY A 56 12.86 17.35 10.76
C GLY A 56 11.58 18.15 10.63
N ARG A 57 11.30 18.70 9.46
CA ARG A 57 10.12 19.53 9.25
C ARG A 57 8.90 18.70 8.87
N ALA A 58 7.73 19.18 9.27
CA ALA A 58 6.47 18.54 8.94
C ALA A 58 5.87 19.08 7.63
N TYR A 59 6.61 19.88 6.90
CA TYR A 59 6.16 20.51 5.68
C TYR A 59 7.34 20.84 4.77
N GLY A 60 7.02 21.08 3.51
CA GLY A 60 8.02 21.50 2.54
C GLY A 60 8.80 20.34 1.95
N ALA A 61 9.86 20.66 1.25
CA ALA A 61 10.70 19.68 0.58
C ALA A 61 11.50 18.85 1.59
N CYS A 62 11.75 17.61 1.21
CA CYS A 62 12.54 16.69 2.04
C CYS A 62 13.72 16.18 1.20
N PRO A 63 14.85 16.89 1.19
CA PRO A 63 15.98 16.50 0.37
C PRO A 63 16.45 15.06 0.63
N GLY A 64 16.66 14.33 -0.45
CA GLY A 64 17.14 12.95 -0.38
C GLY A 64 16.07 11.91 -0.14
N PHE A 65 14.83 12.33 0.13
CA PHE A 65 13.74 11.43 0.44
C PHE A 65 12.51 11.73 -0.38
N ILE A 66 11.70 10.72 -0.58
CA ILE A 66 10.39 10.87 -1.20
C ILE A 66 9.37 10.14 -0.35
N ILE A 67 8.12 10.52 -0.51
CA ILE A 67 7.01 9.80 0.11
C ILE A 67 6.55 8.75 -0.88
N ASP A 68 6.49 7.51 -0.44
CA ASP A 68 6.06 6.42 -1.27
C ASP A 68 4.92 5.67 -0.59
N HIS A 69 4.07 5.03 -1.39
CA HIS A 69 3.02 4.19 -0.85
C HIS A 69 3.59 2.82 -0.51
N ILE A 70 3.32 2.34 0.70
CA ILE A 70 3.81 1.03 1.15
C ILE A 70 3.26 -0.06 0.23
N ILE A 71 1.95 -0.03 0.01
CA ILE A 71 1.32 -0.87 -0.98
C ILE A 71 1.03 0.02 -2.17
N PRO A 72 1.57 -0.30 -3.35
CA PRO A 72 1.37 0.54 -4.53
C PRO A 72 -0.09 0.77 -4.86
N LEU A 73 -0.41 1.97 -5.30
CA LEU A 73 -1.78 2.30 -5.67
C LEU A 73 -2.30 1.38 -6.77
N LYS A 74 -1.45 1.04 -7.73
CA LYS A 74 -1.85 0.15 -8.81
C LYS A 74 -2.22 -1.25 -8.33
N ARG A 75 -1.79 -1.60 -7.14
CA ARG A 75 -2.10 -2.89 -6.51
C ARG A 75 -3.19 -2.79 -5.47
N GLY A 76 -3.91 -1.68 -5.46
CA GLY A 76 -5.01 -1.49 -4.53
C GLY A 76 -4.64 -0.85 -3.21
N GLY A 77 -3.43 -0.33 -3.08
CA GLY A 77 -3.03 0.41 -1.89
C GLY A 77 -3.86 1.67 -1.74
N LYS A 78 -4.09 2.08 -0.50
CA LYS A 78 -4.86 3.28 -0.24
C LYS A 78 -4.02 4.52 -0.43
N ASP A 79 -4.63 5.58 -0.95
CA ASP A 79 -3.97 6.88 -1.03
C ASP A 79 -4.26 7.62 0.27
N ASP A 80 -3.65 7.14 1.32
CA ASP A 80 -3.88 7.63 2.67
C ASP A 80 -2.56 7.64 3.44
N SER A 81 -2.45 8.52 4.42
CA SER A 81 -1.22 8.65 5.20
C SER A 81 -0.80 7.34 5.88
N SER A 82 -1.76 6.48 6.22
CA SER A 82 -1.48 5.19 6.83
C SER A 82 -0.75 4.22 5.90
N ASN A 83 -0.81 4.47 4.60
CA ASN A 83 -0.16 3.64 3.58
C ASN A 83 1.04 4.35 2.97
N MET A 84 1.65 5.27 3.70
CA MET A 84 2.78 6.04 3.22
C MET A 84 4.01 5.82 4.06
N GLN A 85 5.15 6.01 3.45
CA GLN A 85 6.44 5.90 4.13
C GLN A 85 7.46 6.81 3.46
N TRP A 86 8.46 7.21 4.24
CA TRP A 86 9.61 7.89 3.68
C TRP A 86 10.56 6.86 3.10
N GLN A 87 11.04 7.13 1.91
CA GLN A 87 12.07 6.31 1.28
C GLN A 87 13.16 7.21 0.76
N THR A 88 14.38 6.71 0.75
CA THR A 88 15.44 7.40 0.04
C THR A 88 15.16 7.30 -1.46
N ILE A 89 15.78 8.19 -2.23
CA ILE A 89 15.61 8.15 -3.68
C ILE A 89 16.09 6.82 -4.24
N GLU A 90 17.18 6.29 -3.68
CA GLU A 90 17.73 5.00 -4.11
C GLU A 90 16.79 3.84 -3.81
N GLU A 91 16.22 3.82 -2.62
CA GLU A 91 15.24 2.80 -2.24
C GLU A 91 14.03 2.83 -3.16
N SER A 92 13.58 4.02 -3.50
CA SER A 92 12.45 4.19 -4.39
C SER A 92 12.74 3.64 -5.78
N LYS A 93 13.93 3.91 -6.30
CA LYS A 93 14.34 3.38 -7.60
C LYS A 93 14.45 1.87 -7.59
N GLU A 94 14.93 1.32 -6.49
CA GLU A 94 15.05 -0.12 -6.35
C GLU A 94 13.67 -0.78 -6.31
N LYS A 95 12.75 -0.17 -5.59
CA LYS A 95 11.39 -0.67 -5.51
C LYS A 95 10.68 -0.63 -6.86
N ASP A 96 10.91 0.41 -7.65
CA ASP A 96 10.29 0.54 -8.98
C ASP A 96 10.66 -0.58 -9.93
N LYS A 97 11.79 -1.25 -9.69
CA LYS A 97 12.23 -2.34 -10.58
C LYS A 97 11.34 -3.57 -10.49
N TRP A 98 10.69 -3.76 -9.35
CA TRP A 98 9.86 -4.96 -9.16
C TRP A 98 8.41 -4.66 -8.80
N GLU A 99 8.05 -3.42 -8.79
CA GLU A 99 6.67 -2.99 -8.61
C GLU A 99 5.80 -3.18 -9.90
#